data_5fd4de079316b0ef5166e8fea5d5b448
#
_entry.id   5fd4de079316b0ef5166e8fea5d5b448
#
_cell.length_a   1.000
_cell.length_b   1.000
_cell.length_c   1.000
_cell.angle_alpha   90.00
_cell.angle_beta   90.00
_cell.angle_gamma   90.00
#
_symmetry.space_group_name_H-M   'P 1'
#
loop_
_entity.id
_entity.type
_entity.pdbx_description
1 polymer ?
#
loop_
_entity_poly.entity_id
_entity_poly.type
_entity_poly.pdbx_seq_one_letter_code
_entity_poly.pdbx_strand_id
1 'polypeptide(L)'
;MEQEFKYYAFISYNKRDTEWGKRVQHKLEHYRMPATMCSERGWKRTPINPVFFAPTDIQPGGLTEELQDRLRASKHLIVICSPNSAKSKWVGKEIEFFHNLGRTDNIHFFIVDGEPNSDDPDTECFNPVIKKLGLPEILGANINEKIYRWPWLNKDRAYVQLVSKLLEVEFDTIWQRHKRLLTRRILAWTLGAIIVLAALAGVWHANQPFDARVAINEASTHNPQLPPMENAIVSLTLDNETKVDTIGSMDDLAVFNNIPHRLMGKEAHIVVACPGFLTLDSVVTLNRKVTLDLQRDPTVYGNIHFCLWNPATEAVIPNVTVNIAGHTAKSDANGIVSLFIPLDEQSRTYLVKAPFELEQDSVHMPCGENDVMSKKY
;
A
#
# COMPACT_ATOMS: atom_id res chain seq x y z
N MET A 1 19.80 -23.53 58.41
CA MET A 1 20.57 -22.54 57.61
C MET A 1 20.34 -22.86 56.15
N GLU A 2 19.69 -21.97 55.40
CA GLU A 2 19.58 -22.16 53.96
C GLU A 2 21.00 -22.08 53.36
N GLN A 3 21.34 -23.08 52.59
CA GLN A 3 22.64 -23.14 51.95
C GLN A 3 22.64 -22.08 50.82
N GLU A 4 23.49 -21.08 50.95
CA GLU A 4 23.62 -20.02 49.97
C GLU A 4 24.39 -20.55 48.75
N PHE A 5 23.73 -20.64 47.60
CA PHE A 5 24.33 -21.11 46.35
C PHE A 5 24.81 -19.91 45.52
N LYS A 6 26.01 -20.03 44.95
CA LYS A 6 26.55 -19.01 44.06
C LYS A 6 25.86 -18.97 42.70
N TYR A 7 25.45 -20.14 42.22
CA TYR A 7 24.75 -20.29 40.95
C TYR A 7 23.37 -20.90 41.18
N TYR A 8 22.36 -20.38 40.47
CA TYR A 8 21.04 -20.95 40.52
C TYR A 8 21.00 -22.35 39.86
N ALA A 9 21.68 -22.51 38.70
CA ALA A 9 21.80 -23.78 38.04
C ALA A 9 23.16 -23.92 37.34
N PHE A 10 23.59 -25.19 37.16
CA PHE A 10 24.70 -25.58 36.31
C PHE A 10 24.16 -26.29 35.08
N ILE A 11 24.63 -25.93 33.87
CA ILE A 11 24.23 -26.59 32.62
C ILE A 11 25.33 -27.62 32.24
N SER A 12 24.92 -28.89 32.27
CA SER A 12 25.71 -30.03 31.77
C SER A 12 25.33 -30.34 30.34
N TYR A 13 26.30 -30.42 29.44
CA TYR A 13 26.06 -30.63 28.02
C TYR A 13 27.27 -31.28 27.31
N ASN A 14 27.03 -31.88 26.13
CA ASN A 14 28.10 -32.31 25.25
C ASN A 14 28.61 -31.13 24.39
N LYS A 15 29.90 -31.09 24.07
CA LYS A 15 30.53 -30.06 23.23
C LYS A 15 29.77 -29.80 21.90
N ARG A 16 29.20 -30.85 21.31
CA ARG A 16 28.40 -30.73 20.08
C ARG A 16 27.08 -29.98 20.29
N ASP A 17 26.58 -29.88 21.53
CA ASP A 17 25.33 -29.25 21.91
C ASP A 17 25.56 -27.86 22.54
N THR A 18 26.75 -27.28 22.38
CA THR A 18 27.12 -25.96 22.93
C THR A 18 26.12 -24.87 22.65
N GLU A 19 25.59 -24.81 21.42
CA GLU A 19 24.59 -23.81 21.03
C GLU A 19 23.28 -23.94 21.80
N TRP A 20 22.86 -25.15 22.11
CA TRP A 20 21.70 -25.39 22.98
C TRP A 20 21.96 -24.95 24.42
N GLY A 21 23.12 -25.27 24.95
CA GLY A 21 23.52 -24.81 26.28
C GLY A 21 23.50 -23.28 26.41
N LYS A 22 24.09 -22.56 25.47
CA LYS A 22 24.02 -21.08 25.40
C LYS A 22 22.62 -20.54 25.31
N ARG A 23 21.77 -21.14 24.46
CA ARG A 23 20.35 -20.72 24.30
C ARG A 23 19.56 -20.94 25.58
N VAL A 24 19.78 -22.07 26.26
CA VAL A 24 19.12 -22.36 27.54
C VAL A 24 19.58 -21.38 28.61
N GLN A 25 20.87 -21.15 28.77
CA GLN A 25 21.43 -20.16 29.69
C GLN A 25 20.78 -18.79 29.46
N HIS A 26 20.86 -18.29 28.21
CA HIS A 26 20.34 -16.97 27.88
C HIS A 26 18.82 -16.86 28.15
N LYS A 27 18.03 -17.86 27.79
CA LYS A 27 16.58 -17.87 28.05
C LYS A 27 16.25 -17.91 29.52
N LEU A 28 16.99 -18.67 30.33
CA LEU A 28 16.78 -18.77 31.77
C LEU A 28 17.14 -17.49 32.51
N GLU A 29 18.30 -16.93 32.24
CA GLU A 29 18.78 -15.69 32.90
C GLU A 29 17.91 -14.48 32.55
N HIS A 30 17.36 -14.43 31.32
CA HIS A 30 16.48 -13.37 30.85
C HIS A 30 14.98 -13.68 31.03
N TYR A 31 14.65 -14.82 31.62
CA TYR A 31 13.25 -15.17 31.88
C TYR A 31 12.65 -14.23 32.93
N ARG A 32 11.64 -13.50 32.51
CA ARG A 32 10.95 -12.53 33.38
C ARG A 32 9.68 -13.13 33.96
N MET A 33 9.69 -13.35 35.26
CA MET A 33 8.48 -13.73 35.97
C MET A 33 7.42 -12.63 35.94
N PRO A 34 6.13 -12.99 35.92
CA PRO A 34 5.05 -12.04 36.07
C PRO A 34 5.16 -11.26 37.40
N ALA A 35 4.91 -9.94 37.35
CA ALA A 35 5.07 -9.06 38.53
C ALA A 35 4.22 -9.51 39.74
N THR A 36 3.03 -10.04 39.50
CA THR A 36 2.15 -10.58 40.54
C THR A 36 2.76 -11.74 41.30
N MET A 37 3.42 -12.67 40.61
CA MET A 37 4.10 -13.80 41.26
C MET A 37 5.37 -13.37 42.01
N CYS A 38 6.08 -12.35 41.49
CA CYS A 38 7.22 -11.80 42.17
C CYS A 38 6.84 -11.13 43.50
N SER A 39 5.73 -10.37 43.53
CA SER A 39 5.24 -9.72 44.77
C SER A 39 4.73 -10.73 45.79
N GLU A 40 4.06 -11.80 45.36
CA GLU A 40 3.51 -12.85 46.21
C GLU A 40 4.62 -13.66 46.92
N ARG A 41 5.75 -13.88 46.26
CA ARG A 41 6.85 -14.74 46.73
C ARG A 41 8.14 -14.00 47.10
N GLY A 42 8.18 -12.70 47.01
CA GLY A 42 9.37 -11.90 47.28
C GLY A 42 10.51 -12.10 46.28
N TRP A 43 10.21 -12.56 45.05
CA TRP A 43 11.21 -12.88 44.05
C TRP A 43 11.64 -11.67 43.22
N LYS A 44 12.89 -11.68 42.76
CA LYS A 44 13.35 -10.77 41.70
C LYS A 44 12.64 -11.11 40.38
N ARG A 45 12.56 -10.17 39.47
CA ARG A 45 11.94 -10.41 38.14
C ARG A 45 12.66 -11.46 37.30
N THR A 46 13.94 -11.68 37.56
CA THR A 46 14.79 -12.70 36.93
C THR A 46 15.33 -13.62 38.02
N PRO A 47 14.50 -14.53 38.58
CA PRO A 47 14.88 -15.33 39.75
C PRO A 47 15.92 -16.40 39.43
N ILE A 48 16.10 -16.79 38.16
CA ILE A 48 17.03 -17.83 37.69
C ILE A 48 18.32 -17.15 37.16
N ASN A 49 19.06 -16.49 38.01
CA ASN A 49 20.29 -15.81 37.65
C ASN A 49 21.20 -15.72 38.88
N PRO A 50 22.51 -16.10 38.80
CA PRO A 50 23.21 -16.53 37.59
C PRO A 50 23.12 -18.06 37.32
N VAL A 51 23.21 -18.42 36.02
CA VAL A 51 23.30 -19.80 35.55
C VAL A 51 24.74 -20.08 35.09
N PHE A 52 25.38 -21.10 35.64
CA PHE A 52 26.72 -21.47 35.21
C PHE A 52 26.68 -22.32 33.94
N PHE A 53 27.44 -21.89 32.95
CA PHE A 53 27.66 -22.59 31.70
C PHE A 53 29.16 -22.80 31.52
N ALA A 54 29.63 -24.05 31.53
CA ALA A 54 31.03 -24.36 31.46
C ALA A 54 31.61 -24.02 30.06
N PRO A 55 32.72 -23.29 29.96
CA PRO A 55 33.44 -23.19 28.70
C PRO A 55 33.94 -24.55 28.25
N THR A 56 33.91 -24.84 26.96
CA THR A 56 34.17 -26.15 26.34
C THR A 56 35.59 -26.63 26.34
N ASP A 57 36.53 -25.90 26.96
CA ASP A 57 37.98 -26.18 26.91
C ASP A 57 38.53 -26.87 28.18
N ILE A 58 37.73 -27.79 28.73
CA ILE A 58 38.23 -28.61 29.84
C ILE A 58 39.10 -29.76 29.30
N GLN A 59 40.37 -29.78 29.70
CA GLN A 59 41.36 -30.77 29.27
C GLN A 59 40.95 -32.22 29.60
N PRO A 60 41.40 -33.22 28.81
CA PRO A 60 41.10 -34.62 29.06
C PRO A 60 41.84 -35.11 30.33
N GLY A 61 41.07 -35.46 31.38
CA GLY A 61 41.68 -35.97 32.60
C GLY A 61 40.81 -36.37 33.77
N GLY A 62 39.60 -35.92 33.84
CA GLY A 62 38.71 -36.15 34.96
C GLY A 62 37.88 -34.92 35.31
N LEU A 63 36.87 -35.08 36.17
CA LEU A 63 36.16 -33.96 36.72
C LEU A 63 37.18 -33.12 37.51
N THR A 64 37.59 -31.98 36.97
CA THR A 64 38.59 -31.13 37.63
C THR A 64 37.99 -30.61 38.95
N GLU A 65 38.85 -30.38 39.91
CA GLU A 65 38.46 -29.87 41.23
C GLU A 65 37.62 -28.58 41.10
N GLU A 66 38.01 -27.71 40.16
CA GLU A 66 37.29 -26.49 39.86
C GLU A 66 35.84 -26.75 39.37
N LEU A 67 35.65 -27.75 38.51
CA LEU A 67 34.29 -28.07 38.01
C LEU A 67 33.43 -28.69 39.12
N GLN A 68 34.01 -29.50 39.98
CA GLN A 68 33.34 -30.03 41.16
C GLN A 68 32.89 -28.90 42.09
N ASP A 69 33.74 -27.88 42.29
CA ASP A 69 33.38 -26.72 43.12
C ASP A 69 32.26 -25.90 42.51
N ARG A 70 32.22 -25.78 41.19
CA ARG A 70 31.08 -25.11 40.49
C ARG A 70 29.80 -25.92 40.66
N LEU A 71 29.82 -27.23 40.54
CA LEU A 71 28.69 -28.13 40.79
C LEU A 71 28.22 -28.04 42.25
N ARG A 72 29.13 -28.05 43.23
CA ARG A 72 28.81 -27.85 44.67
C ARG A 72 28.14 -26.51 44.92
N ALA A 73 28.58 -25.44 44.22
CA ALA A 73 28.09 -24.09 44.35
C ALA A 73 26.78 -23.82 43.58
N SER A 74 26.24 -24.82 42.88
CA SER A 74 25.01 -24.71 42.10
C SER A 74 23.83 -25.37 42.81
N LYS A 75 22.67 -24.69 42.81
CA LYS A 75 21.43 -25.21 43.42
C LYS A 75 20.85 -26.36 42.59
N HIS A 76 20.78 -26.20 41.27
CA HIS A 76 20.20 -27.15 40.34
C HIS A 76 21.21 -27.58 39.26
N LEU A 77 21.04 -28.81 38.73
CA LEU A 77 21.74 -29.31 37.55
C LEU A 77 20.73 -29.42 36.38
N ILE A 78 21.06 -28.79 35.28
CA ILE A 78 20.28 -28.91 34.03
C ILE A 78 21.10 -29.73 33.05
N VAL A 79 20.60 -30.86 32.63
CA VAL A 79 21.25 -31.75 31.65
C VAL A 79 20.61 -31.55 30.29
N ILE A 80 21.43 -31.08 29.33
CA ILE A 80 20.98 -31.00 27.91
C ILE A 80 21.04 -32.43 27.35
N CYS A 81 19.86 -32.99 27.05
CA CYS A 81 19.74 -34.35 26.55
C CYS A 81 19.68 -34.38 25.02
N SER A 82 20.60 -35.16 24.45
CA SER A 82 20.74 -35.43 23.02
C SER A 82 21.47 -36.77 22.84
N PRO A 83 21.48 -37.38 21.64
CA PRO A 83 22.27 -38.55 21.36
C PRO A 83 23.77 -38.33 21.60
N ASN A 84 24.26 -37.09 21.51
CA ASN A 84 25.63 -36.74 21.83
C ASN A 84 25.89 -36.75 23.33
N SER A 85 24.99 -36.22 24.14
CA SER A 85 25.11 -36.19 25.61
C SER A 85 24.90 -37.56 26.22
N ALA A 86 24.05 -38.41 25.63
CA ALA A 86 23.88 -39.80 26.02
C ALA A 86 25.19 -40.59 25.98
N LYS A 87 26.01 -40.40 24.94
CA LYS A 87 27.30 -41.05 24.73
C LYS A 87 28.44 -40.37 25.51
N SER A 88 28.16 -39.26 26.21
CA SER A 88 29.20 -38.48 26.91
C SER A 88 29.55 -39.02 28.29
N LYS A 89 30.77 -39.48 28.47
CA LYS A 89 31.29 -39.90 29.80
C LYS A 89 31.33 -38.72 30.79
N TRP A 90 31.50 -37.49 30.31
CA TRP A 90 31.58 -36.29 31.13
C TRP A 90 30.21 -35.93 31.72
N VAL A 91 29.19 -35.89 30.90
CA VAL A 91 27.79 -35.64 31.32
C VAL A 91 27.39 -36.70 32.38
N GLY A 92 27.76 -37.96 32.15
CA GLY A 92 27.52 -39.03 33.15
C GLY A 92 28.18 -38.77 34.48
N LYS A 93 29.48 -38.34 34.49
CA LYS A 93 30.23 -38.02 35.74
C LYS A 93 29.63 -36.81 36.46
N GLU A 94 29.20 -35.80 35.75
CA GLU A 94 28.52 -34.60 36.32
C GLU A 94 27.20 -34.98 37.00
N ILE A 95 26.40 -35.83 36.36
CA ILE A 95 25.15 -36.36 36.95
C ILE A 95 25.47 -37.20 38.21
N GLU A 96 26.41 -38.13 38.13
CA GLU A 96 26.79 -38.98 39.24
C GLU A 96 27.32 -38.16 40.42
N PHE A 97 28.18 -37.17 40.15
CA PHE A 97 28.71 -36.26 41.17
C PHE A 97 27.61 -35.47 41.85
N PHE A 98 26.67 -34.88 41.08
CA PHE A 98 25.56 -34.06 41.61
C PHE A 98 24.58 -34.91 42.43
N HIS A 99 24.31 -36.14 41.98
CA HIS A 99 23.52 -37.15 42.73
C HIS A 99 24.19 -37.45 44.08
N ASN A 100 25.52 -37.68 44.11
CA ASN A 100 26.27 -37.98 45.33
C ASN A 100 26.29 -36.83 46.34
N LEU A 101 25.99 -35.60 45.90
CA LEU A 101 25.78 -34.44 46.79
C LEU A 101 24.45 -34.51 47.53
N GLY A 102 23.60 -35.54 47.29
CA GLY A 102 22.27 -35.69 47.89
C GLY A 102 21.23 -34.77 47.28
N ARG A 103 21.45 -34.26 46.05
CA ARG A 103 20.56 -33.30 45.35
C ARG A 103 19.89 -33.89 44.13
N THR A 104 19.47 -35.13 44.22
CA THR A 104 18.82 -35.86 43.12
C THR A 104 17.61 -35.15 42.55
N ASP A 105 16.74 -34.59 43.41
CA ASP A 105 15.51 -33.91 43.04
C ASP A 105 15.79 -32.59 42.29
N ASN A 106 17.00 -32.07 42.39
CA ASN A 106 17.45 -30.87 41.71
C ASN A 106 18.13 -31.13 40.36
N ILE A 107 18.07 -32.36 39.82
CA ILE A 107 18.56 -32.72 38.50
C ILE A 107 17.38 -32.60 37.52
N HIS A 108 17.51 -31.75 36.49
CA HIS A 108 16.48 -31.49 35.49
C HIS A 108 16.99 -31.85 34.10
N PHE A 109 16.17 -32.60 33.35
CA PHE A 109 16.50 -33.01 32.00
C PHE A 109 15.80 -32.09 30.97
N PHE A 110 16.56 -31.60 30.01
CA PHE A 110 16.06 -30.76 28.92
C PHE A 110 16.40 -31.41 27.58
N ILE A 111 15.40 -32.04 26.95
CA ILE A 111 15.58 -32.83 25.74
C ILE A 111 15.54 -31.88 24.54
N VAL A 112 16.66 -31.82 23.82
CA VAL A 112 16.83 -30.98 22.62
C VAL A 112 16.84 -31.78 21.33
N ASP A 113 17.21 -33.08 21.42
CA ASP A 113 17.24 -34.00 20.31
C ASP A 113 17.18 -35.45 20.81
N GLY A 114 16.73 -36.37 19.95
CA GLY A 114 16.58 -37.78 20.28
C GLY A 114 15.33 -38.12 21.08
N GLU A 115 15.24 -39.38 21.51
CA GLU A 115 14.12 -39.94 22.24
C GLU A 115 14.57 -40.53 23.57
N PRO A 116 13.90 -40.23 24.67
CA PRO A 116 14.23 -40.81 25.98
C PRO A 116 13.84 -42.28 26.04
N ASN A 117 14.76 -43.11 26.59
CA ASN A 117 14.61 -44.56 26.72
C ASN A 117 14.41 -45.30 25.39
N SER A 118 14.99 -44.81 24.30
CA SER A 118 14.99 -45.49 23.01
C SER A 118 15.86 -46.76 23.07
N ASP A 119 15.38 -47.79 22.36
CA ASP A 119 16.19 -49.02 22.15
C ASP A 119 17.30 -48.81 21.12
N ASP A 120 17.21 -47.75 20.30
CA ASP A 120 18.20 -47.40 19.32
C ASP A 120 19.27 -46.45 19.94
N PRO A 121 20.56 -46.85 19.98
CA PRO A 121 21.64 -46.06 20.55
C PRO A 121 21.89 -44.73 19.80
N ASP A 122 21.42 -44.61 18.59
CA ASP A 122 21.60 -43.37 17.79
C ASP A 122 20.49 -42.34 18.04
N THR A 123 19.36 -42.76 18.58
CA THR A 123 18.22 -41.89 18.96
C THR A 123 18.12 -41.71 20.49
N GLU A 124 18.70 -42.60 21.30
CA GLU A 124 18.68 -42.47 22.75
C GLU A 124 19.36 -41.17 23.22
N CYS A 125 18.62 -40.37 23.99
CA CYS A 125 19.12 -39.07 24.48
C CYS A 125 19.46 -39.06 25.97
N PHE A 126 19.12 -40.10 26.75
CA PHE A 126 19.45 -40.19 28.15
C PHE A 126 20.79 -40.91 28.38
N ASN A 127 21.63 -40.30 29.22
CA ASN A 127 22.89 -40.91 29.59
C ASN A 127 22.63 -42.20 30.42
N PRO A 128 23.37 -43.31 30.16
CA PRO A 128 23.23 -44.58 30.87
C PRO A 128 23.31 -44.47 32.40
N VAL A 129 24.01 -43.47 32.91
CA VAL A 129 24.15 -43.21 34.35
C VAL A 129 22.76 -42.93 34.99
N ILE A 130 21.80 -42.35 34.25
CA ILE A 130 20.46 -42.09 34.76
C ILE A 130 19.75 -43.38 35.17
N LYS A 131 19.82 -44.41 34.32
CA LYS A 131 19.29 -45.75 34.62
C LYS A 131 20.08 -46.44 35.73
N LYS A 132 21.42 -46.33 35.72
CA LYS A 132 22.30 -46.95 36.76
C LYS A 132 22.03 -46.40 38.15
N LEU A 133 21.73 -45.13 38.30
CA LEU A 133 21.45 -44.49 39.58
C LEU A 133 19.95 -44.59 39.98
N GLY A 134 19.11 -45.25 39.20
CA GLY A 134 17.69 -45.38 39.50
C GLY A 134 17.01 -44.03 39.66
N LEU A 135 17.50 -42.99 38.91
CA LEU A 135 16.85 -41.70 38.94
C LEU A 135 15.40 -41.83 38.48
N PRO A 136 14.46 -41.20 39.16
CA PRO A 136 13.06 -41.32 38.77
C PRO A 136 12.91 -40.91 37.31
N GLU A 137 12.08 -41.60 36.54
CA GLU A 137 11.73 -41.22 35.16
C GLU A 137 11.09 -39.84 35.17
N ILE A 138 11.92 -38.82 35.25
CA ILE A 138 11.49 -37.44 35.19
C ILE A 138 11.22 -37.16 33.72
N LEU A 139 9.93 -37.01 33.39
CA LEU A 139 9.50 -36.44 32.12
C LEU A 139 10.32 -35.14 31.86
N GLY A 140 11.37 -35.28 31.07
CA GLY A 140 12.23 -34.13 30.68
C GLY A 140 11.39 -33.11 29.94
N ALA A 141 11.74 -31.85 30.09
CA ALA A 141 11.15 -30.81 29.23
C ALA A 141 11.65 -31.04 27.81
N ASN A 142 10.77 -31.41 26.90
CA ASN A 142 11.11 -31.83 25.54
C ASN A 142 10.64 -30.78 24.50
N ILE A 143 11.60 -30.22 23.73
CA ILE A 143 11.29 -29.24 22.68
C ILE A 143 10.68 -29.86 21.43
N ASN A 144 10.83 -31.17 21.24
CA ASN A 144 10.34 -31.93 20.08
C ASN A 144 8.95 -32.49 20.29
N GLU A 145 8.36 -32.33 21.48
CA GLU A 145 7.01 -32.77 21.78
C GLU A 145 5.99 -32.00 20.94
N LYS A 146 5.20 -32.73 20.14
CA LYS A 146 4.25 -32.15 19.15
C LYS A 146 2.85 -31.94 19.78
N ILE A 147 2.74 -31.07 20.77
CA ILE A 147 1.45 -30.73 21.41
C ILE A 147 0.71 -29.66 20.61
N TYR A 148 1.45 -28.69 20.09
CA TYR A 148 0.88 -27.62 19.29
C TYR A 148 1.34 -27.71 17.83
N ARG A 149 0.49 -27.27 16.92
CA ARG A 149 0.79 -27.21 15.48
C ARG A 149 2.04 -26.36 15.17
N TRP A 150 2.36 -25.40 16.02
CA TRP A 150 3.45 -24.44 15.80
C TRP A 150 4.72 -24.87 16.56
N PRO A 151 5.82 -25.23 15.89
CA PRO A 151 7.05 -25.72 16.55
C PRO A 151 7.64 -24.75 17.57
N TRP A 152 7.55 -23.44 17.32
CA TRP A 152 8.03 -22.44 18.26
C TRP A 152 7.28 -22.44 19.59
N LEU A 153 5.97 -22.73 19.57
CA LEU A 153 5.15 -22.79 20.76
C LEU A 153 5.46 -24.05 21.60
N ASN A 154 5.81 -25.17 20.96
CA ASN A 154 6.28 -26.37 21.65
C ASN A 154 7.63 -26.13 22.34
N LYS A 155 8.55 -25.42 21.66
CA LYS A 155 9.82 -24.99 22.26
C LYS A 155 9.59 -24.07 23.47
N ASP A 156 8.76 -23.06 23.35
CA ASP A 156 8.43 -22.16 24.47
C ASP A 156 7.79 -22.90 25.64
N ARG A 157 6.91 -23.88 25.35
CA ARG A 157 6.31 -24.73 26.37
C ARG A 157 7.37 -25.53 27.14
N ALA A 158 8.33 -26.15 26.45
CA ALA A 158 9.42 -26.89 27.09
C ALA A 158 10.28 -25.98 28.00
N TYR A 159 10.58 -24.75 27.54
CA TYR A 159 11.29 -23.78 28.40
C TYR A 159 10.50 -23.40 29.65
N VAL A 160 9.19 -23.13 29.51
CA VAL A 160 8.33 -22.81 30.65
C VAL A 160 8.21 -24.02 31.60
N GLN A 161 8.21 -25.24 31.07
CA GLN A 161 8.22 -26.47 31.86
C GLN A 161 9.52 -26.63 32.66
N LEU A 162 10.67 -26.31 32.06
CA LEU A 162 11.95 -26.29 32.78
C LEU A 162 11.93 -25.22 33.88
N VAL A 163 11.48 -24.01 33.57
CA VAL A 163 11.36 -22.89 34.54
C VAL A 163 10.44 -23.29 35.71
N SER A 164 9.31 -23.94 35.43
CA SER A 164 8.36 -24.34 36.47
C SER A 164 9.00 -25.34 37.46
N LYS A 165 9.79 -26.28 36.97
CA LYS A 165 10.54 -27.23 37.81
C LYS A 165 11.64 -26.53 38.62
N LEU A 166 12.43 -25.65 37.98
CA LEU A 166 13.50 -24.90 38.68
C LEU A 166 12.96 -24.01 39.80
N LEU A 167 11.76 -23.45 39.63
CA LEU A 167 11.14 -22.54 40.62
C LEU A 167 10.15 -23.23 41.54
N GLU A 168 9.95 -24.55 41.40
CA GLU A 168 8.99 -25.33 42.17
C GLU A 168 7.59 -24.73 42.13
N VAL A 169 7.15 -24.34 40.92
CA VAL A 169 5.82 -23.73 40.66
C VAL A 169 5.05 -24.62 39.72
N GLU A 170 3.74 -24.71 39.90
CA GLU A 170 2.86 -25.44 38.99
C GLU A 170 2.97 -24.90 37.56
N PHE A 171 3.24 -25.78 36.62
CA PHE A 171 3.39 -25.47 35.20
C PHE A 171 2.21 -24.70 34.62
N ASP A 172 0.99 -25.16 34.91
CA ASP A 172 -0.22 -24.53 34.33
C ASP A 172 -0.39 -23.08 34.74
N THR A 173 0.01 -22.73 35.95
CA THR A 173 -0.06 -21.36 36.45
C THR A 173 0.83 -20.41 35.63
N ILE A 174 2.06 -20.86 35.34
CA ILE A 174 3.01 -20.07 34.54
C ILE A 174 2.60 -20.08 33.07
N TRP A 175 2.24 -21.26 32.54
CA TRP A 175 1.93 -21.45 31.12
C TRP A 175 0.73 -20.67 30.64
N GLN A 176 -0.38 -20.67 31.38
CA GLN A 176 -1.56 -19.90 31.03
C GLN A 176 -1.28 -18.38 30.99
N ARG A 177 -0.50 -17.88 31.95
CA ARG A 177 -0.10 -16.47 31.96
C ARG A 177 0.85 -16.14 30.80
N HIS A 178 1.80 -17.03 30.50
CA HIS A 178 2.70 -16.89 29.36
C HIS A 178 1.93 -16.84 28.02
N LYS A 179 0.98 -17.75 27.81
CA LYS A 179 0.10 -17.75 26.65
C LYS A 179 -0.69 -16.44 26.50
N ARG A 180 -1.27 -15.94 27.58
CA ARG A 180 -2.01 -14.67 27.53
C ARG A 180 -1.13 -13.49 27.11
N LEU A 181 0.10 -13.43 27.58
CA LEU A 181 1.05 -12.40 27.17
C LEU A 181 1.45 -12.53 25.71
N LEU A 182 1.71 -13.75 25.23
CA LEU A 182 1.99 -14.02 23.82
C LEU A 182 0.81 -13.62 22.93
N THR A 183 -0.41 -14.03 23.29
CA THR A 183 -1.60 -13.68 22.52
C THR A 183 -1.81 -12.16 22.44
N ARG A 184 -1.65 -11.45 23.56
CA ARG A 184 -1.75 -9.98 23.57
C ARG A 184 -0.70 -9.32 22.69
N ARG A 185 0.55 -9.81 22.68
CA ARG A 185 1.63 -9.30 21.81
C ARG A 185 1.32 -9.55 20.34
N ILE A 186 0.92 -10.76 19.99
CA ILE A 186 0.54 -11.11 18.62
C ILE A 186 -0.61 -10.22 18.16
N LEU A 187 -1.66 -10.06 18.99
CA LEU A 187 -2.81 -9.21 18.66
C LEU A 187 -2.41 -7.74 18.45
N ALA A 188 -1.51 -7.21 19.29
CA ALA A 188 -1.02 -5.85 19.14
C ALA A 188 -0.22 -5.66 17.84
N TRP A 189 0.64 -6.61 17.49
CA TRP A 189 1.41 -6.57 16.25
C TRP A 189 0.53 -6.71 15.00
N THR A 190 -0.47 -7.62 15.03
CA THR A 190 -1.41 -7.79 13.91
C THR A 190 -2.27 -6.53 13.71
N LEU A 191 -2.77 -5.94 14.78
CA LEU A 191 -3.52 -4.67 14.70
C LEU A 191 -2.65 -3.54 14.15
N GLY A 192 -1.40 -3.42 14.61
CA GLY A 192 -0.45 -2.46 14.08
C GLY A 192 -0.18 -2.64 12.59
N ALA A 193 0.02 -3.88 12.15
CA ALA A 193 0.21 -4.19 10.73
C ALA A 193 -1.01 -3.83 9.87
N ILE A 194 -2.23 -4.11 10.36
CA ILE A 194 -3.47 -3.75 9.66
C ILE A 194 -3.59 -2.22 9.50
N ILE A 195 -3.28 -1.45 10.55
CA ILE A 195 -3.32 0.02 10.49
C ILE A 195 -2.33 0.54 9.44
N VAL A 196 -1.09 0.02 9.43
CA VAL A 196 -0.07 0.42 8.44
C VAL A 196 -0.51 0.07 7.02
N LEU A 197 -1.05 -1.13 6.80
CA LEU A 197 -1.56 -1.53 5.49
C LEU A 197 -2.73 -0.67 5.03
N ALA A 198 -3.65 -0.33 5.93
CA ALA A 198 -4.78 0.56 5.64
C ALA A 198 -4.29 1.98 5.27
N ALA A 199 -3.29 2.51 5.98
CA ALA A 199 -2.69 3.80 5.67
C ALA A 199 -1.99 3.79 4.30
N LEU A 200 -1.22 2.75 3.99
CA LEU A 200 -0.57 2.58 2.68
C LEU A 200 -1.60 2.46 1.54
N ALA A 201 -2.66 1.69 1.75
CA ALA A 201 -3.76 1.57 0.78
C ALA A 201 -4.47 2.92 0.57
N GLY A 202 -4.69 3.69 1.63
CA GLY A 202 -5.25 5.04 1.56
C GLY A 202 -4.38 6.00 0.74
N VAL A 203 -3.07 6.03 1.01
CA VAL A 203 -2.11 6.84 0.24
C VAL A 203 -2.06 6.40 -1.22
N TRP A 204 -2.04 5.09 -1.48
CA TRP A 204 -2.05 4.56 -2.84
C TRP A 204 -3.33 4.96 -3.59
N HIS A 205 -4.50 4.83 -2.96
CA HIS A 205 -5.78 5.22 -3.55
C HIS A 205 -5.87 6.74 -3.80
N ALA A 206 -5.39 7.55 -2.87
CA ALA A 206 -5.37 9.01 -3.01
C ALA A 206 -4.44 9.49 -4.12
N ASN A 207 -3.39 8.74 -4.46
CA ASN A 207 -2.43 9.07 -5.51
C ASN A 207 -2.73 8.45 -6.87
N GLN A 208 -3.88 7.77 -7.02
CA GLN A 208 -4.30 7.21 -8.31
C GLN A 208 -4.47 8.32 -9.36
N PRO A 209 -3.95 8.14 -10.59
CA PRO A 209 -4.21 9.08 -11.68
C PRO A 209 -5.70 9.18 -11.96
N PHE A 210 -6.15 10.30 -12.50
CA PHE A 210 -7.54 10.55 -12.84
C PHE A 210 -7.70 10.95 -14.30
N ASP A 211 -8.94 10.85 -14.80
CA ASP A 211 -9.31 11.33 -16.11
C ASP A 211 -10.03 12.68 -15.97
N ALA A 212 -9.58 13.67 -16.75
CA ALA A 212 -10.24 14.95 -16.86
C ALA A 212 -11.19 14.94 -18.08
N ARG A 213 -12.43 15.33 -17.87
CA ARG A 213 -13.47 15.43 -18.89
C ARG A 213 -13.82 16.89 -19.12
N VAL A 214 -13.67 17.36 -20.34
CA VAL A 214 -13.97 18.74 -20.71
C VAL A 214 -15.27 18.76 -21.50
N ALA A 215 -16.27 19.43 -20.95
CA ALA A 215 -17.52 19.73 -21.61
C ALA A 215 -17.46 21.14 -22.20
N ILE A 216 -17.96 21.30 -23.40
CA ILE A 216 -18.04 22.59 -24.07
C ILE A 216 -19.50 22.99 -24.23
N ASN A 217 -19.85 24.20 -23.79
CA ASN A 217 -21.17 24.79 -24.00
C ASN A 217 -21.05 26.00 -24.92
N GLU A 218 -22.16 26.38 -25.53
CA GLU A 218 -22.25 27.63 -26.23
C GLU A 218 -22.65 28.78 -25.26
N ALA A 219 -21.82 29.84 -25.22
CA ALA A 219 -21.99 30.97 -24.29
C ALA A 219 -23.15 31.91 -24.68
N SER A 220 -23.59 31.88 -25.94
CA SER A 220 -24.65 32.71 -26.44
C SER A 220 -26.00 32.01 -26.39
N THR A 221 -27.09 32.77 -26.41
CA THR A 221 -28.46 32.25 -26.58
C THR A 221 -28.50 31.30 -27.76
N HIS A 222 -28.89 30.05 -27.48
CA HIS A 222 -29.03 29.04 -28.51
C HIS A 222 -29.90 29.49 -29.66
N ASN A 223 -29.31 29.75 -30.80
CA ASN A 223 -30.03 30.06 -32.03
C ASN A 223 -30.14 28.76 -32.85
N PRO A 224 -31.33 28.12 -32.94
CA PRO A 224 -31.47 26.85 -33.65
C PRO A 224 -31.30 26.95 -35.18
N GLN A 225 -31.21 28.19 -35.70
CA GLN A 225 -30.98 28.45 -37.13
C GLN A 225 -29.48 28.27 -37.48
N LEU A 226 -28.60 28.37 -36.51
CA LEU A 226 -27.18 28.23 -36.74
C LEU A 226 -26.74 26.75 -36.68
N PRO A 227 -25.69 26.34 -37.41
CA PRO A 227 -25.19 24.99 -37.38
C PRO A 227 -24.71 24.63 -35.96
N PRO A 228 -24.95 23.41 -35.51
CA PRO A 228 -24.41 22.95 -34.24
C PRO A 228 -22.86 22.98 -34.22
N MET A 229 -22.30 22.98 -33.02
CA MET A 229 -20.84 22.84 -32.88
C MET A 229 -20.42 21.43 -33.36
N GLU A 230 -19.44 21.40 -34.24
CA GLU A 230 -18.83 20.15 -34.75
C GLU A 230 -17.33 20.27 -34.81
N ASN A 231 -16.63 19.14 -34.54
CA ASN A 231 -15.17 19.02 -34.73
C ASN A 231 -14.34 20.05 -33.92
N ALA A 232 -14.68 20.24 -32.64
CA ALA A 232 -13.89 21.06 -31.75
C ALA A 232 -12.62 20.34 -31.31
N ILE A 233 -11.48 20.98 -31.48
CA ILE A 233 -10.17 20.49 -31.06
C ILE A 233 -9.87 21.10 -29.70
N VAL A 234 -9.66 20.24 -28.69
CA VAL A 234 -9.35 20.64 -27.31
C VAL A 234 -7.91 20.27 -27.02
N SER A 235 -7.07 21.25 -26.73
CA SER A 235 -5.65 21.07 -26.38
C SER A 235 -5.47 21.44 -24.90
N LEU A 236 -5.01 20.48 -24.10
CA LEU A 236 -4.74 20.64 -22.68
C LEU A 236 -3.24 20.54 -22.43
N THR A 237 -2.62 21.61 -21.95
CA THR A 237 -1.19 21.66 -21.65
C THR A 237 -0.95 21.50 -20.15
N LEU A 238 -0.16 20.47 -19.79
CA LEU A 238 0.18 20.07 -18.45
C LEU A 238 1.70 19.92 -18.31
N ASP A 239 2.35 20.63 -17.41
CA ASP A 239 3.79 20.48 -17.14
C ASP A 239 4.67 20.43 -18.43
N ASN A 240 4.40 21.26 -19.44
CA ASN A 240 5.04 21.30 -20.78
C ASN A 240 4.68 20.15 -21.74
N GLU A 241 3.75 19.29 -21.39
CA GLU A 241 3.19 18.27 -22.28
C GLU A 241 1.79 18.69 -22.72
N THR A 242 1.52 18.71 -24.04
CA THR A 242 0.19 19.02 -24.57
C THR A 242 -0.51 17.75 -25.00
N LYS A 243 -1.67 17.50 -24.42
CA LYS A 243 -2.61 16.46 -24.84
C LYS A 243 -3.71 17.07 -25.69
N VAL A 244 -4.10 16.42 -26.76
CA VAL A 244 -5.12 16.88 -27.69
C VAL A 244 -6.21 15.82 -27.81
N ASP A 245 -7.45 16.27 -27.80
CA ASP A 245 -8.62 15.45 -28.09
C ASP A 245 -9.60 16.23 -28.96
N THR A 246 -10.48 15.53 -29.69
CA THR A 246 -11.42 16.14 -30.62
C THR A 246 -12.85 15.75 -30.23
N ILE A 247 -13.72 16.72 -30.14
CA ILE A 247 -15.14 16.55 -29.83
C ILE A 247 -15.95 16.64 -31.15
N GLY A 248 -16.73 15.61 -31.44
CA GLY A 248 -17.54 15.54 -32.65
C GLY A 248 -18.80 16.43 -32.55
N SER A 249 -19.40 16.54 -31.37
CA SER A 249 -20.63 17.31 -31.12
C SER A 249 -20.65 17.93 -29.72
N MET A 250 -21.61 18.85 -29.44
CA MET A 250 -21.76 19.47 -28.12
C MET A 250 -22.06 18.48 -26.98
N ASP A 251 -22.67 17.34 -27.29
CA ASP A 251 -22.97 16.31 -26.29
C ASP A 251 -21.79 15.44 -25.95
N ASP A 252 -20.72 15.50 -26.74
CA ASP A 252 -19.51 14.77 -26.51
C ASP A 252 -18.61 15.47 -25.48
N LEU A 253 -17.68 14.72 -24.91
CA LEU A 253 -16.69 15.21 -23.94
C LEU A 253 -15.29 14.93 -24.45
N ALA A 254 -14.40 15.92 -24.36
CA ALA A 254 -12.98 15.65 -24.52
C ALA A 254 -12.47 14.93 -23.25
N VAL A 255 -11.78 13.79 -23.43
CA VAL A 255 -11.34 12.91 -22.33
C VAL A 255 -9.82 12.82 -22.31
N PHE A 256 -9.23 13.41 -21.30
CA PHE A 256 -7.79 13.36 -21.05
C PHE A 256 -7.50 12.32 -19.97
N ASN A 257 -7.06 11.15 -20.40
CA ASN A 257 -6.83 10.02 -19.52
C ASN A 257 -5.48 10.09 -18.80
N ASN A 258 -5.43 9.42 -17.63
CA ASN A 258 -4.20 9.14 -16.90
C ASN A 258 -3.42 10.40 -16.48
N ILE A 259 -4.11 11.39 -15.93
CA ILE A 259 -3.50 12.60 -15.41
C ILE A 259 -2.99 12.34 -13.99
N PRO A 260 -1.72 12.65 -13.67
CA PRO A 260 -1.20 12.46 -12.33
C PRO A 260 -2.00 13.22 -11.28
N HIS A 261 -2.37 12.55 -10.18
CA HIS A 261 -3.17 13.15 -9.11
C HIS A 261 -2.58 14.46 -8.55
N ARG A 262 -1.24 14.59 -8.56
CA ARG A 262 -0.53 15.80 -8.12
C ARG A 262 -0.94 17.07 -8.88
N LEU A 263 -1.58 16.94 -10.04
CA LEU A 263 -2.06 18.03 -10.87
C LEU A 263 -3.54 18.40 -10.60
N MET A 264 -4.26 17.60 -9.84
CA MET A 264 -5.64 17.89 -9.46
C MET A 264 -5.71 19.18 -8.63
N GLY A 265 -6.59 20.10 -9.02
CA GLY A 265 -6.74 21.40 -8.40
C GLY A 265 -5.69 22.45 -8.79
N LYS A 266 -4.73 22.11 -9.66
CA LYS A 266 -3.76 23.06 -10.20
C LYS A 266 -4.27 23.71 -11.47
N GLU A 267 -3.66 24.83 -11.82
CA GLU A 267 -3.90 25.54 -13.07
C GLU A 267 -3.33 24.78 -14.26
N ALA A 268 -4.11 24.68 -15.31
CA ALA A 268 -3.73 24.09 -16.59
C ALA A 268 -4.15 25.01 -17.73
N HIS A 269 -3.33 25.12 -18.74
CA HIS A 269 -3.65 25.91 -19.93
C HIS A 269 -4.46 25.09 -20.92
N ILE A 270 -5.60 25.62 -21.34
CA ILE A 270 -6.50 24.94 -22.27
C ILE A 270 -6.81 25.84 -23.46
N VAL A 271 -6.68 25.28 -24.65
CA VAL A 271 -7.02 25.95 -25.90
C VAL A 271 -8.10 25.13 -26.61
N VAL A 272 -9.17 25.78 -27.00
CA VAL A 272 -10.25 25.17 -27.77
C VAL A 272 -10.43 25.91 -29.08
N ALA A 273 -10.25 25.17 -30.17
CA ALA A 273 -10.47 25.67 -31.53
C ALA A 273 -11.62 24.89 -32.15
N CYS A 274 -12.66 25.63 -32.59
CA CYS A 274 -13.85 25.04 -33.23
C CYS A 274 -14.22 25.91 -34.43
N PRO A 275 -14.56 25.32 -35.60
CA PRO A 275 -15.03 26.07 -36.74
C PRO A 275 -16.29 26.87 -36.39
N GLY A 276 -16.32 28.15 -36.77
CA GLY A 276 -17.44 29.04 -36.48
C GLY A 276 -17.53 29.61 -35.06
N PHE A 277 -16.51 29.35 -34.25
CA PHE A 277 -16.41 29.89 -32.89
C PHE A 277 -15.04 30.63 -32.72
N LEU A 278 -15.04 31.61 -31.83
CA LEU A 278 -13.82 32.23 -31.41
C LEU A 278 -12.94 31.21 -30.67
N THR A 279 -11.65 31.17 -31.00
CA THR A 279 -10.70 30.30 -30.28
C THR A 279 -10.67 30.73 -28.82
N LEU A 280 -10.96 29.79 -27.93
CA LEU A 280 -10.82 29.99 -26.49
C LEU A 280 -9.41 29.63 -26.07
N ASP A 281 -8.71 30.57 -25.48
CA ASP A 281 -7.41 30.37 -24.84
C ASP A 281 -7.55 30.82 -23.38
N SER A 282 -7.43 29.89 -22.45
CA SER A 282 -7.72 30.14 -21.05
C SER A 282 -6.93 29.25 -20.11
N VAL A 283 -6.83 29.70 -18.87
CA VAL A 283 -6.28 28.90 -17.76
C VAL A 283 -7.43 28.40 -16.89
N VAL A 284 -7.49 27.09 -16.68
CA VAL A 284 -8.54 26.44 -15.91
C VAL A 284 -7.97 25.68 -14.73
N THR A 285 -8.76 25.57 -13.66
CA THR A 285 -8.43 24.69 -12.55
C THR A 285 -8.76 23.25 -12.95
N LEU A 286 -7.72 22.41 -12.99
CA LEU A 286 -7.84 21.04 -13.45
C LEU A 286 -8.59 20.16 -12.44
N ASN A 287 -9.71 19.67 -12.86
CA ASN A 287 -10.58 18.78 -12.10
C ASN A 287 -11.06 17.62 -12.99
N ARG A 288 -11.74 16.63 -12.37
CA ARG A 288 -12.33 15.50 -13.11
C ARG A 288 -13.38 15.94 -14.15
N LYS A 289 -14.00 17.11 -13.95
CA LYS A 289 -14.92 17.73 -14.89
C LYS A 289 -14.58 19.22 -15.00
N VAL A 290 -14.36 19.68 -16.21
CA VAL A 290 -14.15 21.07 -16.58
C VAL A 290 -15.25 21.45 -17.57
N THR A 291 -15.87 22.61 -17.41
CA THR A 291 -16.87 23.11 -18.34
C THR A 291 -16.38 24.44 -18.91
N LEU A 292 -16.44 24.60 -20.21
CA LEU A 292 -16.02 25.78 -20.95
C LEU A 292 -17.16 26.31 -21.78
N ASP A 293 -17.25 27.64 -21.87
CA ASP A 293 -18.24 28.30 -22.69
C ASP A 293 -17.55 28.93 -23.89
N LEU A 294 -17.93 28.49 -25.10
CA LEU A 294 -17.40 29.00 -26.36
C LEU A 294 -18.35 30.06 -26.92
N GLN A 295 -17.75 31.14 -27.43
CA GLN A 295 -18.49 32.21 -28.13
C GLN A 295 -18.41 31.98 -29.63
N ARG A 296 -19.55 32.14 -30.32
CA ARG A 296 -19.59 32.11 -31.79
C ARG A 296 -18.80 33.26 -32.35
N ASP A 297 -18.17 33.01 -33.47
CA ASP A 297 -17.48 34.07 -34.25
C ASP A 297 -18.54 34.83 -35.07
N PRO A 298 -18.84 36.09 -34.68
CA PRO A 298 -19.87 36.85 -35.38
C PRO A 298 -19.46 37.20 -36.81
N THR A 299 -18.16 37.19 -37.13
CA THR A 299 -17.69 37.50 -38.47
C THR A 299 -17.98 36.39 -39.46
N VAL A 300 -18.08 35.14 -38.99
CA VAL A 300 -18.37 33.96 -39.81
C VAL A 300 -19.88 33.88 -40.15
N TYR A 301 -20.75 34.18 -39.19
CA TYR A 301 -22.20 33.97 -39.34
C TYR A 301 -22.97 35.27 -39.54
N GLY A 302 -22.47 36.40 -39.06
CA GLY A 302 -23.11 37.69 -39.13
C GLY A 302 -22.67 38.57 -40.28
N ASN A 303 -21.52 38.28 -40.84
CA ASN A 303 -21.00 39.13 -41.94
C ASN A 303 -21.47 38.59 -43.28
N ILE A 304 -22.52 39.22 -43.82
CA ILE A 304 -23.09 38.91 -45.14
C ILE A 304 -22.26 39.69 -46.19
N HIS A 305 -21.83 38.94 -47.20
CA HIS A 305 -21.04 39.51 -48.30
C HIS A 305 -21.42 38.79 -49.59
N PHE A 306 -21.90 39.53 -50.60
CA PHE A 306 -22.26 38.96 -51.89
C PHE A 306 -22.23 40.02 -53.00
N CYS A 307 -22.16 39.57 -54.26
CA CYS A 307 -22.25 40.42 -55.44
C CYS A 307 -23.68 40.43 -55.99
N LEU A 308 -24.16 41.61 -56.29
CA LEU A 308 -25.48 41.79 -56.96
C LEU A 308 -25.20 42.10 -58.45
N TRP A 309 -25.67 41.20 -59.33
CA TRP A 309 -25.38 41.32 -60.76
C TRP A 309 -26.55 40.90 -61.65
N ASN A 310 -26.47 41.28 -62.92
CA ASN A 310 -27.47 40.92 -63.94
C ASN A 310 -26.93 39.83 -64.87
N PRO A 311 -27.48 38.57 -64.82
CA PRO A 311 -26.99 37.46 -65.62
C PRO A 311 -27.16 37.66 -67.13
N ALA A 312 -28.10 38.50 -67.58
CA ALA A 312 -28.36 38.76 -69.02
C ALA A 312 -27.38 39.71 -69.65
N THR A 313 -26.78 40.61 -68.82
CA THR A 313 -25.80 41.61 -69.30
C THR A 313 -24.39 41.38 -68.75
N GLU A 314 -24.23 40.40 -67.85
CA GLU A 314 -22.99 40.14 -67.09
C GLU A 314 -22.47 41.38 -66.34
N ALA A 315 -23.34 42.35 -66.07
CA ALA A 315 -23.00 43.60 -65.43
C ALA A 315 -23.35 43.61 -63.97
N VAL A 316 -22.44 44.15 -63.10
CA VAL A 316 -22.74 44.38 -61.69
C VAL A 316 -23.80 45.48 -61.53
N ILE A 317 -24.58 45.41 -60.43
CA ILE A 317 -25.64 46.36 -60.16
C ILE A 317 -25.22 47.25 -58.98
N PRO A 318 -24.70 48.44 -59.20
CA PRO A 318 -24.27 49.34 -58.12
C PRO A 318 -25.39 50.20 -57.59
N ASN A 319 -25.19 50.74 -56.39
CA ASN A 319 -26.06 51.73 -55.72
C ASN A 319 -27.50 51.27 -55.44
N VAL A 320 -27.76 49.99 -55.40
CA VAL A 320 -29.10 49.41 -55.06
C VAL A 320 -29.15 49.11 -53.57
N THR A 321 -30.23 49.54 -52.95
CA THR A 321 -30.56 49.21 -51.57
C THR A 321 -31.24 47.88 -51.51
N VAL A 322 -30.73 46.92 -50.76
CA VAL A 322 -31.32 45.62 -50.49
C VAL A 322 -31.73 45.51 -49.01
N ASN A 323 -32.71 44.70 -48.71
CA ASN A 323 -33.12 44.37 -47.34
C ASN A 323 -32.92 42.89 -47.08
N ILE A 324 -32.28 42.58 -45.93
CA ILE A 324 -31.97 41.25 -45.49
C ILE A 324 -32.29 41.18 -44.01
N ALA A 325 -33.20 40.30 -43.60
CA ALA A 325 -33.64 40.13 -42.20
C ALA A 325 -34.02 41.41 -41.49
N GLY A 326 -34.60 42.39 -42.24
CA GLY A 326 -34.97 43.71 -41.69
C GLY A 326 -33.86 44.77 -41.75
N HIS A 327 -32.60 44.38 -41.95
CA HIS A 327 -31.49 45.30 -42.14
C HIS A 327 -31.35 45.73 -43.61
N THR A 328 -30.91 46.96 -43.83
CA THR A 328 -30.67 47.49 -45.18
C THR A 328 -29.22 47.75 -45.44
N ALA A 329 -28.78 47.32 -46.60
CA ALA A 329 -27.43 47.63 -47.10
C ALA A 329 -27.51 48.13 -48.56
N LYS A 330 -26.48 48.81 -49.03
CA LYS A 330 -26.42 49.35 -50.40
C LYS A 330 -25.24 48.72 -51.12
N SER A 331 -25.47 48.25 -52.35
CA SER A 331 -24.36 47.76 -53.18
C SER A 331 -23.39 48.88 -53.54
N ASP A 332 -22.10 48.59 -53.49
CA ASP A 332 -21.01 49.51 -53.86
C ASP A 332 -20.88 49.66 -55.41
N ALA A 333 -19.83 50.34 -55.87
CA ALA A 333 -19.55 50.53 -57.28
C ALA A 333 -19.27 49.19 -58.04
N ASN A 334 -18.89 48.15 -57.33
CA ASN A 334 -18.57 46.81 -57.85
C ASN A 334 -19.78 45.86 -57.65
N GLY A 335 -20.95 46.37 -57.24
CA GLY A 335 -22.12 45.57 -56.99
C GLY A 335 -22.05 44.80 -55.68
N ILE A 336 -21.04 45.00 -54.84
CA ILE A 336 -20.85 44.27 -53.61
C ILE A 336 -21.72 44.82 -52.49
N VAL A 337 -22.48 43.98 -51.86
CA VAL A 337 -23.25 44.24 -50.64
C VAL A 337 -22.55 43.65 -49.45
N SER A 338 -22.31 44.48 -48.43
CA SER A 338 -21.73 44.05 -47.17
C SER A 338 -22.62 44.48 -46.01
N LEU A 339 -22.98 43.56 -45.14
CA LEU A 339 -23.89 43.80 -44.03
C LEU A 339 -23.49 42.87 -42.86
N PHE A 340 -23.52 43.39 -41.65
CA PHE A 340 -23.38 42.61 -40.43
C PHE A 340 -24.76 42.49 -39.76
N ILE A 341 -25.13 41.24 -39.43
CA ILE A 341 -26.34 40.93 -38.68
C ILE A 341 -25.98 40.53 -37.27
N PRO A 342 -26.57 41.08 -36.21
CA PRO A 342 -26.37 40.70 -34.84
C PRO A 342 -26.53 39.19 -34.61
N LEU A 343 -25.76 38.63 -33.66
CA LEU A 343 -25.68 37.18 -33.41
C LEU A 343 -27.06 36.53 -33.10
N ASP A 344 -27.93 37.22 -32.39
CA ASP A 344 -29.27 36.81 -32.01
C ASP A 344 -30.25 36.76 -33.21
N GLU A 345 -29.94 37.48 -34.28
CA GLU A 345 -30.71 37.53 -35.52
C GLU A 345 -30.11 36.66 -36.64
N GLN A 346 -28.97 36.00 -36.38
CA GLN A 346 -28.30 35.23 -37.40
C GLN A 346 -29.05 33.95 -37.79
N SER A 347 -28.97 33.58 -39.08
CA SER A 347 -29.60 32.40 -39.68
C SER A 347 -28.61 31.74 -40.65
N ARG A 348 -28.85 30.48 -41.02
CA ARG A 348 -28.10 29.77 -42.08
C ARG A 348 -28.37 30.33 -43.48
N THR A 349 -29.55 30.84 -43.69
CA THR A 349 -30.00 31.32 -44.99
C THR A 349 -30.75 32.62 -44.78
N TYR A 350 -30.44 33.61 -45.58
CA TYR A 350 -31.11 34.90 -45.60
C TYR A 350 -31.73 35.14 -46.93
N LEU A 351 -32.96 35.65 -46.94
CA LEU A 351 -33.63 36.14 -48.12
C LEU A 351 -33.29 37.58 -48.37
N VAL A 352 -32.84 37.85 -49.57
CA VAL A 352 -32.51 39.20 -50.07
C VAL A 352 -33.74 39.78 -50.75
N LYS A 353 -34.13 40.97 -50.35
CA LYS A 353 -35.21 41.74 -51.03
C LYS A 353 -34.61 42.93 -51.71
N ALA A 354 -34.77 43.06 -53.00
CA ALA A 354 -34.42 44.19 -53.85
C ALA A 354 -35.62 44.93 -54.41
N PRO A 355 -35.50 46.14 -54.95
CA PRO A 355 -36.56 46.85 -55.57
C PRO A 355 -37.03 46.30 -56.94
N PHE A 356 -36.43 45.19 -57.38
CA PHE A 356 -36.67 44.44 -58.58
C PHE A 356 -36.67 42.94 -58.28
N GLU A 357 -37.18 42.14 -59.25
CA GLU A 357 -37.24 40.68 -59.09
C GLU A 357 -35.88 40.04 -59.19
N LEU A 358 -35.55 39.16 -58.21
CA LEU A 358 -34.29 38.39 -58.15
C LEU A 358 -34.63 36.99 -58.70
N GLU A 359 -33.64 36.41 -59.43
CA GLU A 359 -33.66 35.02 -59.86
C GLU A 359 -33.09 34.10 -58.76
N GLN A 360 -32.02 34.58 -58.09
CA GLN A 360 -31.46 33.94 -56.87
C GLN A 360 -31.56 34.99 -55.77
N ASP A 361 -32.40 34.75 -54.80
CA ASP A 361 -32.77 35.68 -53.75
C ASP A 361 -32.31 35.25 -52.34
N SER A 362 -31.44 34.28 -52.26
CA SER A 362 -30.97 33.77 -50.97
C SER A 362 -29.45 33.75 -50.85
N VAL A 363 -28.97 34.08 -49.65
CA VAL A 363 -27.56 34.04 -49.27
C VAL A 363 -27.37 33.01 -48.15
N HIS A 364 -26.42 32.11 -48.29
CA HIS A 364 -26.14 31.04 -47.34
C HIS A 364 -24.92 31.39 -46.46
N MET A 365 -24.97 30.93 -45.23
CA MET A 365 -23.88 31.12 -44.27
C MET A 365 -23.10 29.78 -44.07
N PRO A 366 -21.79 29.82 -43.81
CA PRO A 366 -20.92 30.98 -43.74
C PRO A 366 -20.77 31.65 -45.13
N CYS A 367 -20.71 32.97 -45.11
CA CYS A 367 -20.56 33.71 -46.37
C CYS A 367 -19.27 33.37 -47.09
N GLY A 368 -19.44 32.60 -48.16
CA GLY A 368 -18.47 32.47 -49.21
C GLY A 368 -18.78 33.39 -50.40
N GLU A 369 -18.42 32.97 -51.55
CA GLU A 369 -18.79 33.60 -52.80
C GLU A 369 -20.30 33.33 -53.05
N ASN A 370 -21.17 34.19 -52.53
CA ASN A 370 -22.61 34.16 -52.79
C ASN A 370 -22.93 35.26 -53.79
N ASP A 371 -23.56 34.86 -54.86
CA ASP A 371 -24.05 35.79 -55.89
C ASP A 371 -25.56 35.88 -55.86
N VAL A 372 -26.05 37.07 -55.86
CA VAL A 372 -27.49 37.33 -55.97
C VAL A 372 -27.75 37.89 -57.36
N MET A 373 -28.63 37.18 -58.09
CA MET A 373 -28.91 37.46 -59.48
C MET A 373 -30.22 38.18 -59.63
N SER A 374 -30.23 39.24 -60.44
CA SER A 374 -31.48 39.90 -60.87
C SER A 374 -32.14 39.10 -62.01
N LYS A 375 -33.46 38.97 -62.02
CA LYS A 375 -34.22 38.34 -63.09
C LYS A 375 -34.46 39.27 -64.26
N LYS A 376 -34.59 40.52 -63.98
CA LYS A 376 -34.70 41.63 -64.95
C LYS A 376 -34.25 42.90 -64.26
N TYR A 377 -33.27 43.56 -64.85
CA TYR A 377 -32.79 44.86 -64.38
C TYR A 377 -32.60 45.74 -65.60
#